data_9c946b595c273a49e9c348e25f966704
#
_entry.id   9c946b595c273a49e9c348e25f966704
#
_cell.length_a   1.000
_cell.length_b   1.000
_cell.length_c   1.000
_cell.angle_alpha   90.00
_cell.angle_beta   90.00
_cell.angle_gamma   90.00
#
_symmetry.space_group_name_H-M   'P 1'
#
loop_
_entity.id
_entity.type
_entity.pdbx_description
1 polymer ?
#
loop_
_entity_poly.entity_id
_entity_poly.type
_entity_poly.pdbx_seq_one_letter_code
_entity_poly.pdbx_strand_id
1 'polypeptide(L)'
;MSVTPTPEQVSAAETPLEAGQIMLLNAYAGTGKTETLRLIAQNNPNKRVLYLSFNRQTAERAKARFPRNTACRTIHSLAFRAVGGAYKSKLANPTPRDVIREFSVRESYIAVLALETVTKFCYSTDRALGAEHLEKRLQKRYPEVVPLAQKVWAAMQDLDSPVGMSHDGYLKLWSLGAPRISADIILLDEAQDTNPVTLKILLDQRDYDTSSLVFVGDQHQAIYGWRGAINAMEQVDEAADYVCPLTASFRFGQEIATNASKILNHFKDDPVRLSGLGPTHSPLPESAVIGRCNASLLSRAIPVVMRQGTVHFAGTSEKDGWDPYYLYEMQIPLDLWNLSEGRVGEVKSAQIRAFQDYSEVIDQIKGDGQGAGVDRELEKHVRLVDEYGDRLPDLIDKLRRRSRSPEKADLSLSTAHRAKGLEWRSVEMLDDFVTLWDEQAQEWVESANAEEINLLYVGMTRASQEIEYPTSLVDWLEQHELRGASTLRV
;
A
#
# COMPACT_ATOMS: atom_id res chain seq x y z
N MET A 1 6.64 -29.49 3.29
CA MET A 1 7.67 -29.95 2.33
C MET A 1 8.52 -28.73 1.96
N SER A 2 9.85 -28.86 1.88
CA SER A 2 10.70 -27.77 1.36
C SER A 2 10.44 -27.66 -0.15
N VAL A 3 10.05 -26.48 -0.60
CA VAL A 3 9.91 -26.18 -2.03
C VAL A 3 11.29 -26.15 -2.63
N THR A 4 11.50 -26.80 -3.77
CA THR A 4 12.75 -26.73 -4.50
C THR A 4 12.91 -25.33 -5.09
N PRO A 5 14.04 -24.64 -4.85
CA PRO A 5 14.29 -23.33 -5.45
C PRO A 5 14.28 -23.40 -6.98
N THR A 6 13.79 -22.34 -7.63
CA THR A 6 13.85 -22.20 -9.08
C THR A 6 15.30 -21.92 -9.53
N PRO A 7 15.65 -22.19 -10.82
CA PRO A 7 16.95 -21.80 -11.36
C PRO A 7 17.27 -20.31 -11.17
N GLU A 8 16.27 -19.43 -11.30
CA GLU A 8 16.41 -17.98 -11.08
C GLU A 8 16.80 -17.68 -9.62
N GLN A 9 16.14 -18.33 -8.65
CA GLN A 9 16.45 -18.18 -7.22
C GLN A 9 17.85 -18.71 -6.88
N VAL A 10 18.25 -19.83 -7.46
CA VAL A 10 19.59 -20.40 -7.27
C VAL A 10 20.65 -19.45 -7.85
N SER A 11 20.45 -18.99 -9.09
CA SER A 11 21.36 -18.04 -9.74
C SER A 11 21.54 -16.77 -8.92
N ALA A 12 20.46 -16.17 -8.42
CA ALA A 12 20.52 -14.98 -7.58
C ALA A 12 21.25 -15.25 -6.24
N ALA A 13 21.01 -16.43 -5.63
CA ALA A 13 21.61 -16.80 -4.36
C ALA A 13 23.13 -17.14 -4.46
N GLU A 14 23.59 -17.59 -5.63
CA GLU A 14 24.98 -17.94 -5.89
C GLU A 14 25.81 -16.78 -6.47
N THR A 15 25.16 -15.68 -6.87
CA THR A 15 25.86 -14.49 -7.36
C THR A 15 26.70 -13.88 -6.24
N PRO A 16 28.03 -13.79 -6.42
CA PRO A 16 28.91 -13.20 -5.42
C PRO A 16 28.63 -11.70 -5.29
N LEU A 17 28.60 -11.22 -4.04
CA LEU A 17 28.38 -9.81 -3.73
C LEU A 17 29.55 -9.26 -2.95
N GLU A 18 30.21 -8.25 -3.48
CA GLU A 18 31.27 -7.50 -2.82
C GLU A 18 30.74 -6.22 -2.19
N ALA A 19 31.50 -5.62 -1.27
CA ALA A 19 31.15 -4.35 -0.66
C ALA A 19 30.97 -3.28 -1.75
N GLY A 20 30.00 -2.41 -1.57
CA GLY A 20 29.64 -1.36 -2.54
C GLY A 20 28.77 -1.83 -3.71
N GLN A 21 28.56 -3.14 -3.91
CA GLN A 21 27.71 -3.63 -4.99
C GLN A 21 26.23 -3.67 -4.63
N ILE A 22 25.41 -3.52 -5.65
CA ILE A 22 23.95 -3.55 -5.57
C ILE A 22 23.40 -4.68 -6.44
N MET A 23 22.59 -5.54 -5.85
CA MET A 23 21.76 -6.52 -6.56
C MET A 23 20.30 -6.10 -6.49
N LEU A 24 19.62 -6.08 -7.62
CA LEU A 24 18.20 -5.86 -7.77
C LEU A 24 17.51 -7.17 -8.17
N LEU A 25 16.57 -7.63 -7.34
CA LEU A 25 15.73 -8.79 -7.63
C LEU A 25 14.34 -8.30 -8.06
N ASN A 26 14.10 -8.28 -9.38
CA ASN A 26 12.79 -7.97 -9.95
C ASN A 26 11.88 -9.18 -9.79
N ALA A 27 11.13 -9.21 -8.69
CA ALA A 27 10.40 -10.37 -8.24
C ALA A 27 8.89 -10.11 -8.32
N TYR A 28 8.21 -10.87 -9.16
CA TYR A 28 6.76 -10.75 -9.33
C TYR A 28 5.96 -11.42 -8.19
N ALA A 29 4.63 -11.34 -8.27
CA ALA A 29 3.75 -11.88 -7.24
C ALA A 29 3.95 -13.38 -7.03
N GLY A 30 4.17 -13.78 -5.77
CA GLY A 30 4.27 -15.19 -5.39
C GLY A 30 5.57 -15.90 -5.77
N THR A 31 6.60 -15.19 -6.27
CA THR A 31 7.86 -15.79 -6.75
C THR A 31 8.88 -16.14 -5.66
N GLY A 32 8.48 -16.00 -4.39
CA GLY A 32 9.33 -16.39 -3.27
C GLY A 32 10.42 -15.39 -2.92
N LYS A 33 10.15 -14.08 -3.01
CA LYS A 33 11.05 -12.97 -2.63
C LYS A 33 11.85 -13.25 -1.36
N THR A 34 11.15 -13.39 -0.24
CA THR A 34 11.76 -13.62 1.09
C THR A 34 12.56 -14.90 1.15
N GLU A 35 12.15 -15.95 0.42
CA GLU A 35 12.90 -17.21 0.35
C GLU A 35 14.24 -17.03 -0.41
N THR A 36 14.25 -16.28 -1.50
CA THR A 36 15.47 -15.93 -2.24
C THR A 36 16.44 -15.14 -1.34
N LEU A 37 15.95 -14.15 -0.59
CA LEU A 37 16.79 -13.44 0.38
C LEU A 37 17.35 -14.37 1.47
N ARG A 38 16.58 -15.37 1.90
CA ARG A 38 17.03 -16.38 2.85
C ARG A 38 18.14 -17.25 2.26
N LEU A 39 18.03 -17.65 0.99
CA LEU A 39 19.07 -18.41 0.28
C LEU A 39 20.36 -17.60 0.13
N ILE A 40 20.28 -16.31 -0.22
CA ILE A 40 21.45 -15.41 -0.26
C ILE A 40 22.14 -15.38 1.11
N ALA A 41 21.39 -15.24 2.20
CA ALA A 41 21.94 -15.24 3.55
C ALA A 41 22.60 -16.58 3.91
N GLN A 42 22.04 -17.71 3.51
CA GLN A 42 22.61 -19.05 3.72
C GLN A 42 23.91 -19.28 2.96
N ASN A 43 23.99 -18.79 1.71
CA ASN A 43 25.19 -18.92 0.89
C ASN A 43 26.34 -18.00 1.34
N ASN A 44 26.08 -17.10 2.31
CA ASN A 44 27.06 -16.19 2.89
C ASN A 44 27.25 -16.41 4.40
N PRO A 45 27.58 -17.63 4.89
CA PRO A 45 27.53 -17.98 6.32
C PRO A 45 28.51 -17.19 7.20
N ASN A 46 29.60 -16.68 6.60
CA ASN A 46 30.66 -15.92 7.29
C ASN A 46 30.43 -14.40 7.27
N LYS A 47 29.38 -13.92 6.57
CA LYS A 47 29.02 -12.50 6.48
C LYS A 47 27.92 -12.18 7.50
N ARG A 48 27.97 -10.98 8.08
CA ARG A 48 26.89 -10.42 8.92
C ARG A 48 25.79 -9.90 7.99
N VAL A 49 24.65 -10.52 8.02
CA VAL A 49 23.51 -10.16 7.16
C VAL A 49 22.48 -9.38 7.97
N LEU A 50 21.96 -8.30 7.40
CA LEU A 50 20.83 -7.54 7.94
C LEU A 50 19.66 -7.67 6.98
N TYR A 51 18.59 -8.33 7.42
CA TYR A 51 17.31 -8.37 6.71
C TYR A 51 16.40 -7.26 7.21
N LEU A 52 15.96 -6.40 6.30
CA LEU A 52 15.03 -5.30 6.56
C LEU A 52 13.68 -5.59 5.92
N SER A 53 12.63 -5.57 6.73
CA SER A 53 11.25 -5.72 6.29
C SER A 53 10.43 -4.46 6.56
N PHE A 54 9.34 -4.32 5.82
CA PHE A 54 8.42 -3.20 5.94
C PHE A 54 7.80 -3.07 7.34
N ASN A 55 7.41 -4.19 7.98
CA ASN A 55 6.76 -4.15 9.28
C ASN A 55 7.38 -5.12 10.30
N ARG A 56 7.09 -4.86 11.59
CA ARG A 56 7.63 -5.63 12.72
C ARG A 56 7.20 -7.08 12.70
N GLN A 57 5.96 -7.39 12.33
CA GLN A 57 5.45 -8.75 12.32
C GLN A 57 6.19 -9.62 11.32
N THR A 58 6.46 -9.10 10.11
CA THR A 58 7.28 -9.76 9.09
C THR A 58 8.72 -9.98 9.58
N ALA A 59 9.33 -8.97 10.22
CA ALA A 59 10.66 -9.12 10.80
C ALA A 59 10.72 -10.22 11.87
N GLU A 60 9.72 -10.31 12.75
CA GLU A 60 9.65 -11.36 13.79
C GLU A 60 9.48 -12.77 13.18
N ARG A 61 8.62 -12.91 12.17
CA ARG A 61 8.46 -14.19 11.43
C ARG A 61 9.74 -14.60 10.72
N ALA A 62 10.46 -13.64 10.14
CA ALA A 62 11.72 -13.88 9.45
C ALA A 62 12.80 -14.44 10.38
N LYS A 63 12.88 -13.99 11.64
CA LYS A 63 13.85 -14.49 12.64
C LYS A 63 13.84 -16.00 12.82
N ALA A 64 12.67 -16.64 12.70
CA ALA A 64 12.54 -18.09 12.83
C ALA A 64 13.00 -18.86 11.59
N ARG A 65 13.15 -18.18 10.44
CA ARG A 65 13.40 -18.79 9.13
C ARG A 65 14.82 -18.53 8.60
N PHE A 66 15.36 -17.35 8.90
CA PHE A 66 16.68 -16.95 8.43
C PHE A 66 17.81 -17.60 9.22
N PRO A 67 19.00 -17.79 8.62
CA PRO A 67 20.15 -18.37 9.28
C PRO A 67 20.67 -17.46 10.41
N ARG A 68 21.49 -18.04 11.32
CA ARG A 68 21.99 -17.36 12.53
C ARG A 68 22.84 -16.12 12.28
N ASN A 69 23.47 -16.01 11.12
CA ASN A 69 24.25 -14.85 10.71
C ASN A 69 23.39 -13.64 10.31
N THR A 70 22.04 -13.76 10.38
CA THR A 70 21.11 -12.74 9.91
C THR A 70 20.35 -12.07 11.07
N ALA A 71 20.47 -10.75 11.14
CA ALA A 71 19.64 -9.90 12.03
C ALA A 71 18.41 -9.42 11.27
N CYS A 72 17.21 -9.85 11.71
CA CYS A 72 15.94 -9.41 11.09
C CYS A 72 15.37 -8.19 11.85
N ARG A 73 15.16 -7.07 11.14
CA ARG A 73 14.76 -5.76 11.70
C ARG A 73 13.81 -5.02 10.75
N THR A 74 13.24 -3.92 11.25
CA THR A 74 12.69 -2.85 10.39
C THR A 74 13.63 -1.66 10.43
N ILE A 75 13.60 -0.81 9.40
CA ILE A 75 14.42 0.41 9.38
C ILE A 75 14.09 1.32 10.58
N HIS A 76 12.81 1.45 10.93
CA HIS A 76 12.36 2.19 12.11
C HIS A 76 12.92 1.63 13.42
N SER A 77 13.14 0.31 13.53
CA SER A 77 13.74 -0.27 14.75
C SER A 77 15.23 0.05 14.89
N LEU A 78 15.94 0.23 13.78
CA LEU A 78 17.32 0.72 13.78
C LEU A 78 17.37 2.18 14.19
N ALA A 79 16.56 3.02 13.54
CA ALA A 79 16.45 4.44 13.85
C ALA A 79 16.01 4.68 15.31
N PHE A 80 15.07 3.87 15.83
CA PHE A 80 14.63 3.95 17.22
C PHE A 80 15.77 3.64 18.19
N ARG A 81 16.58 2.62 17.93
CA ARG A 81 17.74 2.27 18.76
C ARG A 81 18.80 3.39 18.77
N ALA A 82 19.00 4.04 17.64
CA ALA A 82 20.04 5.06 17.46
C ALA A 82 19.60 6.43 18.01
N VAL A 83 18.36 6.85 17.74
CA VAL A 83 17.87 8.20 17.99
C VAL A 83 16.52 8.18 18.71
N GLY A 84 15.56 7.38 18.24
CA GLY A 84 14.17 7.39 18.70
C GLY A 84 13.99 7.07 20.18
N GLY A 85 14.93 6.32 20.78
CA GLY A 85 14.89 5.96 22.20
C GLY A 85 14.87 7.16 23.15
N ALA A 86 15.49 8.27 22.77
CA ALA A 86 15.45 9.52 23.53
C ALA A 86 14.04 10.13 23.61
N TYR A 87 13.19 9.85 22.63
CA TYR A 87 11.82 10.37 22.53
C TYR A 87 10.76 9.41 23.07
N LYS A 88 11.13 8.33 23.78
CA LYS A 88 10.21 7.29 24.23
C LYS A 88 9.02 7.82 25.03
N SER A 89 9.21 8.85 25.85
CA SER A 89 8.17 9.48 26.68
C SER A 89 7.15 10.30 25.90
N LYS A 90 7.52 10.79 24.70
CA LYS A 90 6.67 11.61 23.84
C LYS A 90 6.43 11.00 22.47
N LEU A 91 6.62 9.67 22.34
CA LEU A 91 6.42 8.96 21.09
C LEU A 91 4.93 8.90 20.72
N ALA A 92 4.50 9.77 19.83
CA ALA A 92 3.14 9.87 19.33
C ALA A 92 3.15 10.64 18.00
N ASN A 93 2.17 10.37 17.14
CA ASN A 93 1.93 11.23 15.99
C ASN A 93 1.31 12.54 16.46
N PRO A 94 1.90 13.72 16.15
CA PRO A 94 1.31 15.00 16.46
C PRO A 94 -0.07 15.14 15.82
N THR A 95 -1.02 15.72 16.55
CA THR A 95 -2.37 15.99 16.04
C THR A 95 -2.58 17.47 15.77
N PRO A 96 -3.56 17.85 14.94
CA PRO A 96 -3.91 19.27 14.74
C PRO A 96 -4.22 19.99 16.07
N ARG A 97 -4.82 19.28 17.04
CA ARG A 97 -5.11 19.83 18.39
C ARG A 97 -3.83 20.18 19.16
N ASP A 98 -2.78 19.37 19.04
CA ASP A 98 -1.49 19.64 19.67
C ASP A 98 -0.85 20.88 19.08
N VAL A 99 -0.89 21.05 17.76
CA VAL A 99 -0.37 22.22 17.04
C VAL A 99 -1.16 23.48 17.41
N ILE A 100 -2.51 23.39 17.41
CA ILE A 100 -3.38 24.52 17.80
C ILE A 100 -3.07 24.98 19.23
N ARG A 101 -2.95 24.05 20.16
CA ARG A 101 -2.69 24.34 21.58
C ARG A 101 -1.30 24.95 21.78
N GLU A 102 -0.27 24.37 21.17
CA GLU A 102 1.12 24.78 21.37
C GLU A 102 1.45 26.12 20.72
N PHE A 103 0.90 26.36 19.51
CA PHE A 103 1.26 27.54 18.72
C PHE A 103 0.13 28.57 18.62
N SER A 104 -0.97 28.39 19.37
CA SER A 104 -2.14 29.28 19.36
C SER A 104 -2.69 29.55 17.96
N VAL A 105 -2.73 28.51 17.12
CA VAL A 105 -3.25 28.59 15.76
C VAL A 105 -4.76 28.77 15.80
N ARG A 106 -5.30 29.75 15.05
CA ARG A 106 -6.74 30.02 15.04
C ARG A 106 -7.52 29.06 14.16
N GLU A 107 -6.96 28.70 13.02
CA GLU A 107 -7.64 27.87 12.01
C GLU A 107 -7.11 26.44 12.03
N SER A 108 -8.01 25.49 12.30
CA SER A 108 -7.64 24.05 12.34
C SER A 108 -7.02 23.56 11.03
N TYR A 109 -7.47 24.09 9.89
CA TYR A 109 -6.95 23.75 8.58
C TYR A 109 -5.45 24.09 8.42
N ILE A 110 -5.01 25.23 8.96
CA ILE A 110 -3.59 25.63 8.96
C ILE A 110 -2.73 24.63 9.75
N ALA A 111 -3.24 24.13 10.89
CA ALA A 111 -2.56 23.12 11.67
C ALA A 111 -2.46 21.77 10.92
N VAL A 112 -3.50 21.38 10.17
CA VAL A 112 -3.47 20.19 9.30
C VAL A 112 -2.41 20.35 8.22
N LEU A 113 -2.42 21.45 7.47
CA LEU A 113 -1.42 21.71 6.42
C LEU A 113 0.02 21.73 6.96
N ALA A 114 0.22 22.27 8.15
CA ALA A 114 1.55 22.27 8.77
C ALA A 114 2.04 20.86 9.09
N LEU A 115 1.17 19.98 9.60
CA LEU A 115 1.50 18.57 9.87
C LEU A 115 1.74 17.78 8.57
N GLU A 116 0.95 18.01 7.54
CA GLU A 116 1.19 17.40 6.22
C GLU A 116 2.54 17.83 5.63
N THR A 117 2.87 19.11 5.78
CA THR A 117 4.18 19.67 5.35
C THR A 117 5.33 18.99 6.11
N VAL A 118 5.22 18.81 7.44
CA VAL A 118 6.21 18.08 8.24
C VAL A 118 6.29 16.61 7.78
N THR A 119 5.18 15.97 7.49
CA THR A 119 5.15 14.58 7.03
C THR A 119 5.86 14.43 5.68
N LYS A 120 5.58 15.30 4.72
CA LYS A 120 6.28 15.33 3.42
C LYS A 120 7.78 15.53 3.59
N PHE A 121 8.19 16.44 4.48
CA PHE A 121 9.60 16.61 4.83
C PHE A 121 10.22 15.34 5.42
N CYS A 122 9.52 14.67 6.34
CA CYS A 122 10.01 13.42 6.93
C CYS A 122 10.23 12.31 5.90
N TYR A 123 9.48 12.31 4.79
CA TYR A 123 9.66 11.35 3.70
C TYR A 123 10.67 11.80 2.65
N SER A 124 11.01 13.08 2.57
CA SER A 124 11.95 13.63 1.59
C SER A 124 13.41 13.32 1.95
N THR A 125 14.32 13.48 1.00
CA THR A 125 15.77 13.43 1.22
C THR A 125 16.36 14.77 1.64
N ASP A 126 15.56 15.84 1.68
CA ASP A 126 16.01 17.19 1.96
C ASP A 126 16.55 17.32 3.38
N ARG A 127 17.54 18.18 3.57
CA ARG A 127 18.19 18.39 4.86
C ARG A 127 17.45 19.39 5.77
N ALA A 128 16.61 20.24 5.19
CA ALA A 128 15.82 21.24 5.90
C ALA A 128 14.37 21.26 5.40
N LEU A 129 13.44 21.59 6.29
CA LEU A 129 12.05 21.79 5.93
C LEU A 129 11.88 23.16 5.27
N GLY A 130 11.39 23.18 4.04
CA GLY A 130 11.20 24.38 3.23
C GLY A 130 9.85 24.40 2.49
N ALA A 131 9.72 25.37 1.60
CA ALA A 131 8.49 25.59 0.82
C ALA A 131 8.19 24.46 -0.16
N GLU A 132 9.19 23.71 -0.60
CA GLU A 132 9.07 22.56 -1.51
C GLU A 132 8.18 21.44 -0.96
N HIS A 133 7.97 21.38 0.36
CA HIS A 133 7.11 20.39 1.02
C HIS A 133 5.64 20.80 1.08
N LEU A 134 5.28 21.99 0.56
CA LEU A 134 3.91 22.47 0.45
C LEU A 134 3.58 22.78 -1.02
N GLU A 135 2.38 22.43 -1.49
CA GLU A 135 1.96 22.74 -2.85
C GLU A 135 2.00 24.25 -3.15
N LYS A 136 2.51 24.64 -4.32
CA LYS A 136 2.71 26.03 -4.72
C LYS A 136 1.47 26.93 -4.57
N ARG A 137 0.27 26.40 -4.88
CA ARG A 137 -0.99 27.14 -4.72
C ARG A 137 -1.30 27.42 -3.24
N LEU A 138 -0.99 26.44 -2.36
CA LEU A 138 -1.20 26.58 -0.91
C LEU A 138 -0.17 27.51 -0.27
N GLN A 139 1.07 27.52 -0.77
CA GLN A 139 2.10 28.47 -0.31
C GLN A 139 1.66 29.94 -0.49
N LYS A 140 1.03 30.24 -1.66
CA LYS A 140 0.54 31.59 -1.95
C LYS A 140 -0.66 31.96 -1.08
N ARG A 141 -1.54 31.01 -0.82
CA ARG A 141 -2.80 31.22 -0.08
C ARG A 141 -2.60 31.25 1.43
N TYR A 142 -1.64 30.46 1.92
CA TYR A 142 -1.38 30.25 3.36
C TYR A 142 0.14 30.35 3.63
N PRO A 143 0.73 31.56 3.52
CA PRO A 143 2.18 31.77 3.67
C PRO A 143 2.72 31.42 5.06
N GLU A 144 1.85 31.37 6.09
CA GLU A 144 2.17 31.02 7.46
C GLU A 144 2.39 29.51 7.69
N VAL A 145 1.98 28.63 6.76
CA VAL A 145 2.03 27.18 6.94
C VAL A 145 3.48 26.70 7.04
N VAL A 146 4.38 27.12 6.14
CA VAL A 146 5.78 26.68 6.16
C VAL A 146 6.51 27.12 7.43
N PRO A 147 6.45 28.39 7.86
CA PRO A 147 6.99 28.81 9.15
C PRO A 147 6.42 28.04 10.35
N LEU A 148 5.11 27.74 10.33
CA LEU A 148 4.47 26.92 11.38
C LEU A 148 5.01 25.49 11.36
N ALA A 149 5.11 24.87 10.18
CA ALA A 149 5.64 23.52 10.04
C ALA A 149 7.09 23.41 10.54
N GLN A 150 7.92 24.43 10.32
CA GLN A 150 9.26 24.51 10.88
C GLN A 150 9.27 24.57 12.40
N LYS A 151 8.35 25.32 13.00
CA LYS A 151 8.17 25.35 14.47
C LYS A 151 7.68 24.00 15.01
N VAL A 152 6.73 23.35 14.33
CA VAL A 152 6.25 22.00 14.69
C VAL A 152 7.40 21.00 14.63
N TRP A 153 8.19 21.02 13.57
CA TRP A 153 9.37 20.16 13.43
C TRP A 153 10.40 20.39 14.55
N ALA A 154 10.67 21.64 14.92
CA ALA A 154 11.54 21.98 16.04
C ALA A 154 10.98 21.46 17.38
N ALA A 155 9.67 21.65 17.64
CA ALA A 155 8.99 21.17 18.83
C ALA A 155 8.95 19.64 18.91
N MET A 156 8.85 18.92 17.79
CA MET A 156 8.97 17.46 17.77
C MET A 156 10.35 17.01 18.29
N GLN A 157 11.41 17.74 17.98
CA GLN A 157 12.79 17.44 18.39
C GLN A 157 13.10 17.85 19.83
N ASP A 158 12.41 18.84 20.36
CA ASP A 158 12.58 19.30 21.73
C ASP A 158 11.95 18.30 22.70
N LEU A 159 12.76 17.74 23.61
CA LEU A 159 12.31 16.73 24.59
C LEU A 159 11.32 17.30 25.62
N ASP A 160 11.37 18.60 25.88
CA ASP A 160 10.50 19.27 26.85
C ASP A 160 9.17 19.76 26.23
N SER A 161 9.07 19.77 24.90
CA SER A 161 7.84 20.15 24.19
C SER A 161 6.75 19.07 24.33
N PRO A 162 5.47 19.46 24.47
CA PRO A 162 4.34 18.53 24.50
C PRO A 162 4.01 17.96 23.10
N VAL A 163 4.58 18.49 22.02
CA VAL A 163 4.35 17.99 20.66
C VAL A 163 5.05 16.64 20.47
N GLY A 164 4.28 15.61 20.15
CA GLY A 164 4.80 14.24 20.01
C GLY A 164 5.88 14.09 18.93
N MET A 165 6.76 13.10 19.08
CA MET A 165 7.70 12.65 18.05
C MET A 165 7.10 11.46 17.32
N SER A 166 6.88 11.61 16.00
CA SER A 166 6.39 10.50 15.17
C SER A 166 7.51 9.49 14.84
N HIS A 167 7.09 8.30 14.40
CA HIS A 167 8.04 7.28 13.94
C HIS A 167 8.86 7.76 12.71
N ASP A 168 8.23 8.45 11.78
CA ASP A 168 8.91 9.02 10.61
C ASP A 168 9.79 10.21 11.00
N GLY A 169 9.42 10.95 12.05
CA GLY A 169 10.22 12.05 12.59
C GLY A 169 11.59 11.59 13.09
N TYR A 170 11.66 10.57 13.95
CA TYR A 170 12.97 10.09 14.42
C TYR A 170 13.74 9.33 13.31
N LEU A 171 13.06 8.72 12.33
CA LEU A 171 13.70 8.15 11.16
C LEU A 171 14.38 9.24 10.33
N LYS A 172 13.70 10.37 10.12
CA LYS A 172 14.27 11.56 9.48
C LYS A 172 15.49 12.09 10.22
N LEU A 173 15.41 12.25 11.53
CA LEU A 173 16.56 12.68 12.35
C LEU A 173 17.76 11.75 12.20
N TRP A 174 17.52 10.44 12.19
CA TRP A 174 18.56 9.45 11.98
C TRP A 174 19.20 9.60 10.59
N SER A 175 18.40 9.78 9.55
CA SER A 175 18.87 10.01 8.18
C SER A 175 19.76 11.26 8.06
N LEU A 176 19.37 12.37 8.73
CA LEU A 176 20.14 13.61 8.72
C LEU A 176 21.53 13.46 9.35
N GLY A 177 21.71 12.48 10.23
CA GLY A 177 22.97 12.12 10.86
C GLY A 177 23.89 11.25 9.99
N ALA A 178 23.51 10.93 8.74
CA ALA A 178 24.26 10.05 7.82
C ALA A 178 24.72 8.75 8.48
N PRO A 179 23.78 7.88 8.90
CA PRO A 179 24.08 6.72 9.73
C PRO A 179 24.88 5.65 8.98
N ARG A 180 25.82 5.01 9.68
CA ARG A 180 26.50 3.79 9.21
C ARG A 180 25.84 2.58 9.80
N ILE A 181 25.50 1.60 8.95
CA ILE A 181 24.87 0.33 9.32
C ILE A 181 25.96 -0.74 9.38
N SER A 182 26.11 -1.40 10.52
CA SER A 182 27.11 -2.45 10.70
C SER A 182 26.56 -3.79 10.20
N ALA A 183 26.68 -4.02 8.90
CA ALA A 183 26.37 -5.29 8.23
C ALA A 183 27.25 -5.45 6.99
N ASP A 184 27.56 -6.70 6.59
CA ASP A 184 28.34 -6.96 5.39
C ASP A 184 27.41 -7.09 4.17
N ILE A 185 26.16 -7.55 4.39
CA ILE A 185 25.09 -7.61 3.39
C ILE A 185 23.82 -7.02 4.00
N ILE A 186 23.17 -6.13 3.30
CA ILE A 186 21.86 -5.56 3.68
C ILE A 186 20.82 -6.01 2.66
N LEU A 187 19.79 -6.71 3.11
CA LEU A 187 18.69 -7.23 2.32
C LEU A 187 17.44 -6.38 2.62
N LEU A 188 16.89 -5.70 1.63
CA LEU A 188 15.62 -4.97 1.74
C LEU A 188 14.51 -5.73 1.05
N ASP A 189 13.52 -6.17 1.81
CA ASP A 189 12.30 -6.82 1.31
C ASP A 189 11.19 -5.78 1.07
N GLU A 190 10.33 -6.01 0.06
CA GLU A 190 9.27 -5.10 -0.40
C GLU A 190 9.81 -3.70 -0.75
N ALA A 191 10.88 -3.66 -1.52
CA ALA A 191 11.58 -2.41 -1.87
C ALA A 191 10.70 -1.38 -2.58
N GLN A 192 9.67 -1.82 -3.33
CA GLN A 192 8.71 -0.95 -4.01
C GLN A 192 7.85 -0.10 -3.07
N ASP A 193 7.80 -0.43 -1.77
CA ASP A 193 7.03 0.33 -0.77
C ASP A 193 7.92 1.26 0.08
N THR A 194 9.16 1.45 -0.33
CA THR A 194 10.16 2.21 0.42
C THR A 194 9.98 3.71 0.21
N ASN A 195 10.13 4.51 1.26
CA ASN A 195 10.16 5.97 1.14
C ASN A 195 11.57 6.49 0.80
N PRO A 196 11.69 7.73 0.24
CA PRO A 196 12.97 8.30 -0.17
C PRO A 196 14.02 8.35 0.94
N VAL A 197 13.62 8.62 2.18
CA VAL A 197 14.53 8.67 3.34
C VAL A 197 15.17 7.31 3.59
N THR A 198 14.37 6.24 3.57
CA THR A 198 14.88 4.87 3.77
C THR A 198 15.80 4.47 2.64
N LEU A 199 15.40 4.73 1.39
CA LEU A 199 16.24 4.44 0.23
C LEU A 199 17.59 5.17 0.31
N LYS A 200 17.58 6.47 0.65
CA LYS A 200 18.81 7.25 0.84
C LYS A 200 19.72 6.64 1.91
N ILE A 201 19.19 6.29 3.09
CA ILE A 201 19.98 5.67 4.16
C ILE A 201 20.69 4.41 3.66
N LEU A 202 20.02 3.60 2.83
CA LEU A 202 20.57 2.37 2.30
C LEU A 202 21.61 2.64 1.20
N LEU A 203 21.31 3.52 0.25
CA LEU A 203 22.25 3.87 -0.82
C LEU A 203 23.53 4.55 -0.27
N ASP A 204 23.42 5.36 0.78
CA ASP A 204 24.59 5.93 1.47
C ASP A 204 25.53 4.83 2.02
N GLN A 205 25.06 3.58 2.28
CA GLN A 205 25.94 2.48 2.71
C GLN A 205 26.86 2.01 1.59
N ARG A 206 26.47 2.15 0.31
CA ARG A 206 27.35 1.91 -0.84
C ARG A 206 28.60 2.80 -0.80
N ASP A 207 28.39 4.10 -0.53
CA ASP A 207 29.48 5.08 -0.53
C ASP A 207 30.50 4.84 0.58
N TYR A 208 30.13 4.09 1.62
CA TYR A 208 31.04 3.70 2.69
C TYR A 208 31.88 2.46 2.36
N ASP A 209 31.61 1.80 1.25
CA ASP A 209 32.28 0.57 0.78
C ASP A 209 32.41 -0.51 1.86
N THR A 210 31.36 -0.65 2.68
CA THR A 210 31.33 -1.61 3.80
C THR A 210 30.29 -2.68 3.67
N SER A 211 29.26 -2.45 2.84
CA SER A 211 28.10 -3.33 2.70
C SER A 211 27.77 -3.53 1.24
N SER A 212 27.36 -4.73 0.86
CA SER A 212 26.58 -4.95 -0.35
C SER A 212 25.08 -4.82 -0.06
N LEU A 213 24.34 -4.37 -1.07
CA LEU A 213 22.89 -4.11 -0.97
C LEU A 213 22.13 -5.08 -1.87
N VAL A 214 21.07 -5.67 -1.35
CA VAL A 214 20.13 -6.48 -2.14
C VAL A 214 18.73 -5.90 -1.95
N PHE A 215 18.14 -5.41 -3.03
CA PHE A 215 16.77 -4.92 -3.06
C PHE A 215 15.90 -5.98 -3.73
N VAL A 216 14.83 -6.39 -3.07
CA VAL A 216 13.83 -7.27 -3.68
C VAL A 216 12.46 -6.63 -3.59
N GLY A 217 11.73 -6.69 -4.68
CA GLY A 217 10.40 -6.13 -4.74
C GLY A 217 9.65 -6.51 -6.02
N ASP A 218 8.40 -6.16 -6.06
CA ASP A 218 7.54 -6.23 -7.23
C ASP A 218 7.11 -4.81 -7.59
N GLN A 219 7.72 -4.24 -8.64
CA GLN A 219 7.42 -2.87 -9.07
C GLN A 219 5.95 -2.67 -9.41
N HIS A 220 5.24 -3.73 -9.81
CA HIS A 220 3.82 -3.71 -10.15
C HIS A 220 2.91 -3.90 -8.92
N GLN A 221 3.48 -4.09 -7.72
CA GLN A 221 2.78 -4.02 -6.45
C GLN A 221 3.05 -2.72 -5.67
N ALA A 222 3.60 -1.70 -6.31
CA ALA A 222 3.74 -0.35 -5.77
C ALA A 222 2.38 0.36 -5.77
N ILE A 223 1.66 0.33 -4.65
CA ILE A 223 0.29 0.88 -4.47
C ILE A 223 0.18 1.84 -3.28
N TYR A 224 1.30 2.29 -2.73
CA TYR A 224 1.34 3.21 -1.58
C TYR A 224 1.99 4.56 -1.91
N GLY A 225 1.94 4.99 -3.19
CA GLY A 225 2.45 6.30 -3.63
C GLY A 225 1.82 7.46 -2.85
N TRP A 226 0.55 7.38 -2.54
CA TRP A 226 -0.17 8.36 -1.72
C TRP A 226 0.34 8.48 -0.26
N ARG A 227 1.08 7.48 0.25
CA ARG A 227 1.78 7.52 1.55
C ARG A 227 3.22 8.02 1.46
N GLY A 228 3.63 8.55 0.31
CA GLY A 228 5.02 8.99 0.08
C GLY A 228 6.00 7.84 -0.18
N ALA A 229 5.49 6.62 -0.44
CA ALA A 229 6.32 5.55 -0.98
C ALA A 229 6.74 5.90 -2.41
N ILE A 230 7.99 5.60 -2.73
CA ILE A 230 8.50 5.66 -4.09
C ILE A 230 8.78 4.23 -4.56
N ASN A 231 8.68 4.00 -5.84
CA ASN A 231 9.14 2.73 -6.40
C ASN A 231 10.67 2.70 -6.37
N ALA A 232 11.24 2.25 -5.25
CA ALA A 232 12.69 2.17 -5.11
C ALA A 232 13.33 1.23 -6.14
N MET A 233 12.57 0.26 -6.68
CA MET A 233 13.04 -0.66 -7.72
C MET A 233 13.47 0.11 -8.98
N GLU A 234 12.65 1.07 -9.45
CA GLU A 234 12.98 1.92 -10.60
C GLU A 234 14.20 2.80 -10.35
N GLN A 235 14.32 3.35 -9.12
CA GLN A 235 15.44 4.24 -8.80
C GLN A 235 16.77 3.50 -8.62
N VAL A 236 16.72 2.22 -8.26
CA VAL A 236 17.91 1.39 -8.04
C VAL A 236 18.36 0.71 -9.33
N ASP A 237 17.46 0.51 -10.30
CA ASP A 237 17.72 -0.25 -11.52
C ASP A 237 18.96 0.25 -12.29
N GLU A 238 19.07 1.57 -12.51
CA GLU A 238 20.23 2.18 -13.18
C GLU A 238 21.54 2.04 -12.40
N ALA A 239 21.47 1.86 -11.08
CA ALA A 239 22.62 1.78 -10.19
C ALA A 239 23.01 0.33 -9.84
N ALA A 240 22.20 -0.65 -10.26
CA ALA A 240 22.39 -2.05 -9.92
C ALA A 240 23.54 -2.68 -10.71
N ASP A 241 24.43 -3.38 -10.00
CA ASP A 241 25.50 -4.17 -10.63
C ASP A 241 24.95 -5.50 -11.16
N TYR A 242 23.90 -6.01 -10.53
CA TYR A 242 23.21 -7.25 -10.91
C TYR A 242 21.70 -7.05 -10.90
N VAL A 243 21.03 -7.40 -11.99
CA VAL A 243 19.56 -7.43 -12.09
C VAL A 243 19.12 -8.87 -12.33
N CYS A 244 18.37 -9.43 -11.41
CA CYS A 244 17.92 -10.83 -11.46
C CYS A 244 16.40 -10.89 -11.45
N PRO A 245 15.75 -11.43 -12.49
CA PRO A 245 14.30 -11.61 -12.48
C PRO A 245 13.90 -12.84 -11.65
N LEU A 246 12.73 -12.79 -11.02
CA LEU A 246 12.06 -13.94 -10.41
C LEU A 246 10.64 -14.02 -10.99
N THR A 247 10.42 -14.91 -11.97
CA THR A 247 9.20 -14.95 -12.79
C THR A 247 8.29 -16.16 -12.50
N ALA A 248 8.79 -17.17 -11.78
CA ALA A 248 8.04 -18.37 -11.45
C ALA A 248 7.27 -18.22 -10.13
N SER A 249 5.95 -18.16 -10.21
CA SER A 249 5.06 -17.97 -9.05
C SER A 249 4.67 -19.29 -8.41
N PHE A 250 4.87 -19.39 -7.09
CA PHE A 250 4.41 -20.49 -6.25
C PHE A 250 3.03 -20.22 -5.62
N ARG A 251 2.36 -19.15 -6.04
CA ARG A 251 1.07 -18.73 -5.49
C ARG A 251 -0.09 -19.21 -6.34
N PHE A 252 -0.03 -19.05 -7.64
CA PHE A 252 -1.13 -19.27 -8.57
C PHE A 252 -0.73 -20.15 -9.76
N GLY A 253 -1.76 -20.67 -10.46
CA GLY A 253 -1.60 -21.49 -11.66
C GLY A 253 -1.28 -20.69 -12.92
N GLN A 254 -1.05 -21.40 -14.03
CA GLN A 254 -0.60 -20.82 -15.29
C GLN A 254 -1.60 -19.85 -15.92
N GLU A 255 -2.90 -20.05 -15.74
CA GLU A 255 -3.94 -19.16 -16.26
C GLU A 255 -3.80 -17.74 -15.71
N ILE A 256 -3.73 -17.60 -14.36
CA ILE A 256 -3.56 -16.30 -13.70
C ILE A 256 -2.20 -15.68 -14.11
N ALA A 257 -1.14 -16.49 -14.19
CA ALA A 257 0.18 -16.03 -14.64
C ALA A 257 0.14 -15.45 -16.07
N THR A 258 -0.56 -16.12 -16.97
CA THR A 258 -0.71 -15.68 -18.37
C THR A 258 -1.48 -14.37 -18.45
N ASN A 259 -2.61 -14.26 -17.76
CA ASN A 259 -3.44 -13.05 -17.77
C ASN A 259 -2.72 -11.87 -17.11
N ALA A 260 -2.03 -12.09 -16.00
CA ALA A 260 -1.18 -11.08 -15.38
C ALA A 260 -0.07 -10.60 -16.32
N SER A 261 0.61 -11.53 -17.03
CA SER A 261 1.62 -11.16 -18.03
C SER A 261 1.05 -10.30 -19.15
N LYS A 262 -0.16 -10.61 -19.66
CA LYS A 262 -0.82 -9.80 -20.71
C LYS A 262 -1.05 -8.36 -20.26
N ILE A 263 -1.57 -8.18 -19.03
CA ILE A 263 -1.81 -6.85 -18.44
C ILE A 263 -0.50 -6.07 -18.29
N LEU A 264 0.54 -6.69 -17.75
CA LEU A 264 1.84 -6.05 -17.57
C LEU A 264 2.50 -5.69 -18.90
N ASN A 265 2.45 -6.57 -19.88
CA ASN A 265 3.01 -6.31 -21.22
C ASN A 265 2.30 -5.15 -21.90
N HIS A 266 0.97 -5.03 -21.80
CA HIS A 266 0.20 -4.01 -22.49
C HIS A 266 0.25 -2.65 -21.81
N PHE A 267 0.01 -2.61 -20.51
CA PHE A 267 -0.16 -1.34 -19.78
C PHE A 267 1.09 -0.85 -19.04
N LYS A 268 2.14 -1.69 -18.95
CA LYS A 268 3.35 -1.37 -18.19
C LYS A 268 4.62 -1.53 -19.04
N ASP A 269 4.48 -1.84 -20.32
CA ASP A 269 5.61 -2.12 -21.23
C ASP A 269 6.61 -3.14 -20.67
N ASP A 270 6.15 -4.05 -19.80
CA ASP A 270 6.97 -5.08 -19.19
C ASP A 270 6.82 -6.40 -19.96
N PRO A 271 7.84 -6.83 -20.74
CA PRO A 271 7.76 -8.01 -21.60
C PRO A 271 7.82 -9.34 -20.81
N VAL A 272 7.50 -9.33 -19.54
CA VAL A 272 7.57 -10.50 -18.67
C VAL A 272 6.62 -11.62 -19.13
N ARG A 273 7.09 -12.85 -18.94
CA ARG A 273 6.29 -14.08 -19.04
C ARG A 273 6.32 -14.80 -17.71
N LEU A 274 5.27 -14.65 -16.94
CA LEU A 274 5.14 -15.32 -15.65
C LEU A 274 4.83 -16.81 -15.85
N SER A 275 5.43 -17.64 -15.01
CA SER A 275 5.14 -19.07 -14.92
C SER A 275 4.37 -19.36 -13.64
N GLY A 276 3.19 -19.94 -13.75
CA GLY A 276 2.39 -20.33 -12.60
C GLY A 276 2.67 -21.78 -12.20
N LEU A 277 3.40 -21.98 -11.11
CA LEU A 277 3.71 -23.32 -10.57
C LEU A 277 2.61 -23.86 -9.65
N GLY A 278 1.62 -23.02 -9.33
CA GLY A 278 0.54 -23.35 -8.40
C GLY A 278 0.90 -23.18 -6.93
N PRO A 279 -0.11 -23.23 -6.04
CA PRO A 279 0.09 -22.99 -4.62
C PRO A 279 0.90 -24.10 -3.96
N THR A 280 1.92 -23.70 -3.21
CA THR A 280 2.78 -24.61 -2.42
C THR A 280 2.44 -24.61 -0.94
N HIS A 281 1.55 -23.70 -0.51
CA HIS A 281 1.12 -23.54 0.86
C HIS A 281 -0.34 -23.99 1.03
N SER A 282 -0.63 -24.73 2.08
CA SER A 282 -1.97 -25.15 2.48
C SER A 282 -2.03 -25.22 4.02
N PRO A 283 -3.15 -24.84 4.66
CA PRO A 283 -4.40 -24.35 4.07
C PRO A 283 -4.41 -22.85 3.86
N LEU A 284 -5.01 -22.38 2.77
CA LEU A 284 -5.37 -20.99 2.53
C LEU A 284 -6.83 -20.75 2.95
N PRO A 285 -7.22 -19.51 3.31
CA PRO A 285 -8.62 -19.14 3.44
C PRO A 285 -9.37 -19.45 2.15
N GLU A 286 -10.64 -19.90 2.26
CA GLU A 286 -11.41 -20.46 1.12
C GLU A 286 -11.62 -19.41 0.03
N SER A 287 -12.23 -18.28 0.38
CA SER A 287 -12.56 -17.26 -0.61
C SER A 287 -12.57 -15.85 -0.05
N ALA A 288 -12.40 -14.87 -0.94
CA ALA A 288 -12.63 -13.46 -0.64
C ALA A 288 -13.21 -12.71 -1.84
N VAL A 289 -13.93 -11.64 -1.53
CA VAL A 289 -14.30 -10.60 -2.49
C VAL A 289 -13.33 -9.43 -2.36
N ILE A 290 -12.74 -9.03 -3.46
CA ILE A 290 -11.78 -7.92 -3.52
C ILE A 290 -12.38 -6.78 -4.33
N GLY A 291 -12.53 -5.62 -3.69
CA GLY A 291 -12.97 -4.37 -4.34
C GLY A 291 -11.84 -3.35 -4.43
N ARG A 292 -12.01 -2.37 -5.31
CA ARG A 292 -11.14 -1.20 -5.40
C ARG A 292 -11.43 -0.22 -4.26
N CYS A 293 -12.70 -0.05 -3.89
CA CYS A 293 -13.14 0.89 -2.85
C CYS A 293 -14.03 0.25 -1.78
N ASN A 294 -14.11 0.91 -0.61
CA ASN A 294 -14.88 0.42 0.53
C ASN A 294 -16.39 0.46 0.29
N ALA A 295 -16.88 1.45 -0.43
CA ALA A 295 -18.31 1.55 -0.74
C ALA A 295 -18.82 0.32 -1.51
N SER A 296 -18.04 -0.20 -2.47
CA SER A 296 -18.37 -1.43 -3.19
C SER A 296 -18.39 -2.66 -2.28
N LEU A 297 -17.45 -2.73 -1.34
CA LEU A 297 -17.45 -3.81 -0.34
C LEU A 297 -18.69 -3.73 0.57
N LEU A 298 -19.11 -2.53 0.98
CA LEU A 298 -20.34 -2.36 1.75
C LEU A 298 -21.57 -2.78 0.94
N SER A 299 -21.68 -2.38 -0.33
CA SER A 299 -22.75 -2.83 -1.24
C SER A 299 -22.82 -4.36 -1.34
N ARG A 300 -21.67 -5.03 -1.35
CA ARG A 300 -21.58 -6.50 -1.42
C ARG A 300 -21.91 -7.18 -0.08
N ALA A 301 -21.58 -6.53 1.04
CA ALA A 301 -21.76 -7.06 2.39
C ALA A 301 -23.21 -6.92 2.92
N ILE A 302 -23.89 -5.82 2.61
CA ILE A 302 -25.25 -5.51 3.12
C ILE A 302 -26.25 -6.63 2.79
N PRO A 303 -26.37 -7.14 1.54
CA PRO A 303 -27.28 -8.25 1.23
C PRO A 303 -27.00 -9.53 2.03
N VAL A 304 -25.75 -9.82 2.36
CA VAL A 304 -25.37 -10.97 3.16
C VAL A 304 -25.93 -10.87 4.58
N VAL A 305 -25.73 -9.72 5.24
CA VAL A 305 -26.23 -9.53 6.60
C VAL A 305 -27.75 -9.37 6.66
N MET A 306 -28.38 -8.90 5.58
CA MET A 306 -29.84 -8.89 5.46
C MET A 306 -30.45 -10.30 5.50
N ARG A 307 -29.76 -11.26 4.90
CA ARG A 307 -30.10 -12.71 4.90
C ARG A 307 -29.59 -13.44 6.14
N GLN A 308 -29.23 -12.73 7.20
CA GLN A 308 -28.67 -13.27 8.44
C GLN A 308 -27.28 -13.90 8.32
N GLY A 309 -26.57 -13.71 7.22
CA GLY A 309 -25.19 -14.13 7.03
C GLY A 309 -24.19 -13.35 7.86
N THR A 310 -22.95 -13.77 7.84
CA THR A 310 -21.81 -13.22 8.57
C THR A 310 -20.74 -12.72 7.61
N VAL A 311 -20.01 -11.68 7.99
CA VAL A 311 -18.97 -11.07 7.15
C VAL A 311 -17.65 -10.96 7.89
N HIS A 312 -16.56 -10.94 7.13
CA HIS A 312 -15.23 -10.62 7.61
C HIS A 312 -14.62 -9.51 6.73
N PHE A 313 -14.13 -8.45 7.35
CA PHE A 313 -13.32 -7.45 6.65
C PHE A 313 -11.85 -7.67 7.00
N ALA A 314 -11.00 -7.85 5.98
CA ALA A 314 -9.59 -8.19 6.16
C ALA A 314 -8.86 -7.17 7.05
N GLY A 315 -8.17 -7.65 8.09
CA GLY A 315 -7.51 -6.81 9.10
C GLY A 315 -8.35 -6.54 10.35
N THR A 316 -9.64 -6.95 10.39
CA THR A 316 -10.42 -6.98 11.64
C THR A 316 -10.19 -8.31 12.38
N SER A 317 -10.28 -8.31 13.70
CA SER A 317 -10.18 -9.52 14.50
C SER A 317 -11.25 -9.56 15.59
N GLU A 318 -11.73 -10.75 15.93
CA GLU A 318 -12.69 -10.93 17.03
C GLU A 318 -12.08 -10.50 18.38
N LYS A 319 -10.77 -10.64 18.54
CA LYS A 319 -10.06 -10.33 19.77
C LYS A 319 -9.78 -8.83 19.94
N ASP A 320 -9.38 -8.18 18.85
CA ASP A 320 -8.96 -6.78 18.86
C ASP A 320 -10.07 -5.84 18.40
N GLY A 321 -11.23 -6.40 17.97
CA GLY A 321 -12.37 -5.67 17.46
C GLY A 321 -12.23 -5.21 16.02
N TRP A 322 -13.03 -4.21 15.66
CA TRP A 322 -13.01 -3.61 14.34
C TRP A 322 -11.74 -2.80 14.11
N ASP A 323 -11.14 -2.96 12.94
CA ASP A 323 -10.09 -2.08 12.46
C ASP A 323 -10.63 -0.64 12.39
N PRO A 324 -9.97 0.35 13.02
CA PRO A 324 -10.39 1.75 12.99
C PRO A 324 -10.62 2.31 11.59
N TYR A 325 -9.88 1.81 10.60
CA TYR A 325 -10.05 2.17 9.21
C TYR A 325 -11.46 1.83 8.71
N TYR A 326 -11.92 0.59 8.86
CA TYR A 326 -13.27 0.22 8.42
C TYR A 326 -14.38 0.89 9.22
N LEU A 327 -14.14 1.19 10.51
CA LEU A 327 -15.07 1.99 11.30
C LEU A 327 -15.24 3.40 10.73
N TYR A 328 -14.13 4.00 10.27
CA TYR A 328 -14.17 5.30 9.60
C TYR A 328 -14.91 5.21 8.26
N GLU A 329 -14.59 4.24 7.43
CA GLU A 329 -15.22 4.03 6.12
C GLU A 329 -16.73 3.75 6.23
N MET A 330 -17.15 3.00 7.24
CA MET A 330 -18.58 2.80 7.54
C MET A 330 -19.28 4.06 8.07
N GLN A 331 -18.53 5.04 8.54
CA GLN A 331 -19.10 6.32 8.98
C GLN A 331 -19.46 7.24 7.81
N ILE A 332 -18.75 7.12 6.67
CA ILE A 332 -18.97 7.99 5.50
C ILE A 332 -20.41 7.89 4.97
N PRO A 333 -20.97 6.71 4.64
CA PRO A 333 -22.36 6.61 4.19
C PRO A 333 -23.37 7.02 5.26
N LEU A 334 -23.08 6.85 6.56
CA LEU A 334 -23.92 7.36 7.64
C LEU A 334 -23.93 8.88 7.71
N ASP A 335 -22.78 9.50 7.48
CA ASP A 335 -22.66 10.96 7.48
C ASP A 335 -23.34 11.57 6.25
N LEU A 336 -23.26 10.93 5.09
CA LEU A 336 -23.99 11.31 3.89
C LEU A 336 -25.52 11.19 4.10
N TRP A 337 -25.97 10.13 4.74
CA TRP A 337 -27.37 9.97 5.13
C TRP A 337 -27.80 11.05 6.12
N ASN A 338 -27.00 11.36 7.14
CA ASN A 338 -27.31 12.46 8.05
C ASN A 338 -27.39 13.81 7.31
N LEU A 339 -26.49 14.02 6.35
CA LEU A 339 -26.50 15.25 5.55
C LEU A 339 -27.74 15.34 4.64
N SER A 340 -28.16 14.20 4.03
CA SER A 340 -29.39 14.16 3.20
C SER A 340 -30.67 14.44 4.00
N GLU A 341 -30.67 14.11 5.29
CA GLU A 341 -31.77 14.38 6.24
C GLU A 341 -31.67 15.75 6.91
N GLY A 342 -30.72 16.61 6.51
CA GLY A 342 -30.50 17.91 7.11
C GLY A 342 -29.88 17.89 8.51
N ARG A 343 -29.40 16.76 8.98
CA ARG A 343 -28.78 16.56 10.32
C ARG A 343 -27.29 16.88 10.33
N VAL A 344 -26.91 18.06 9.85
CA VAL A 344 -25.52 18.51 9.70
C VAL A 344 -24.70 18.37 11.00
N GLY A 345 -25.34 18.62 12.15
CA GLY A 345 -24.70 18.50 13.48
C GLY A 345 -24.29 17.07 13.86
N GLU A 346 -24.81 16.03 13.21
CA GLU A 346 -24.50 14.62 13.45
C GLU A 346 -23.39 14.07 12.54
N VAL A 347 -22.95 14.83 11.54
CA VAL A 347 -21.86 14.48 10.63
C VAL A 347 -20.54 14.44 11.40
N LYS A 348 -19.83 13.31 11.37
CA LYS A 348 -18.61 13.07 12.15
C LYS A 348 -17.34 13.13 11.30
N SER A 349 -17.36 12.61 10.08
CA SER A 349 -16.20 12.59 9.20
C SER A 349 -15.83 13.99 8.71
N ALA A 350 -14.55 14.33 8.73
CA ALA A 350 -14.07 15.63 8.28
C ALA A 350 -14.34 15.86 6.79
N GLN A 351 -14.27 14.80 5.99
CA GLN A 351 -14.51 14.83 4.56
C GLN A 351 -15.94 15.28 4.23
N ILE A 352 -16.95 14.68 4.87
CA ILE A 352 -18.37 15.02 4.61
C ILE A 352 -18.76 16.33 5.29
N ARG A 353 -18.16 16.67 6.42
CA ARG A 353 -18.39 17.96 7.10
C ARG A 353 -17.92 19.17 6.28
N ALA A 354 -17.08 18.98 5.27
CA ALA A 354 -16.64 20.03 4.37
C ALA A 354 -17.78 20.54 3.47
N PHE A 355 -18.82 19.75 3.25
CA PHE A 355 -20.00 20.13 2.48
C PHE A 355 -21.04 20.86 3.36
N GLN A 356 -21.69 21.87 2.78
CA GLN A 356 -22.73 22.64 3.47
C GLN A 356 -24.03 21.85 3.55
N ASP A 357 -24.38 21.14 2.48
CA ASP A 357 -25.57 20.30 2.36
C ASP A 357 -25.36 19.14 1.36
N TYR A 358 -26.38 18.30 1.25
CA TYR A 358 -26.34 17.12 0.36
C TYR A 358 -26.36 17.51 -1.13
N SER A 359 -26.92 18.66 -1.49
CA SER A 359 -26.95 19.16 -2.87
C SER A 359 -25.52 19.46 -3.36
N GLU A 360 -24.68 20.04 -2.50
CA GLU A 360 -23.26 20.28 -2.82
C GLU A 360 -22.48 18.98 -3.09
N VAL A 361 -22.80 17.89 -2.35
CA VAL A 361 -22.23 16.55 -2.62
C VAL A 361 -22.64 16.05 -4.01
N ILE A 362 -23.93 16.18 -4.34
CA ILE A 362 -24.45 15.75 -5.64
C ILE A 362 -23.86 16.59 -6.78
N ASP A 363 -23.69 17.89 -6.59
CA ASP A 363 -23.08 18.78 -7.57
C ASP A 363 -21.62 18.43 -7.79
N GLN A 364 -20.86 18.08 -6.74
CA GLN A 364 -19.48 17.62 -6.89
C GLN A 364 -19.39 16.30 -7.68
N ILE A 365 -20.31 15.36 -7.45
CA ILE A 365 -20.34 14.07 -8.18
C ILE A 365 -20.74 14.27 -9.64
N LYS A 366 -21.73 15.13 -9.91
CA LYS A 366 -22.19 15.42 -11.28
C LYS A 366 -21.21 16.27 -12.09
N GLY A 367 -20.36 16.89 -11.43
CA GLY A 367 -19.46 17.74 -11.76
C GLY A 367 -18.77 18.33 -12.76
N ASP A 368 -18.28 19.37 -12.81
CA ASP A 368 -17.40 20.09 -13.73
C ASP A 368 -16.82 19.21 -14.86
N GLY A 369 -17.52 19.11 -15.95
CA GLY A 369 -17.12 18.43 -17.17
C GLY A 369 -15.79 18.89 -17.78
N GLN A 370 -14.87 19.38 -16.95
CA GLN A 370 -13.52 19.78 -17.28
C GLN A 370 -12.50 19.21 -16.29
N GLY A 371 -12.18 17.93 -16.41
CA GLY A 371 -10.87 17.41 -16.06
C GLY A 371 -10.54 17.06 -14.60
N ALA A 372 -11.44 17.23 -13.64
CA ALA A 372 -11.28 16.63 -12.31
C ALA A 372 -12.01 15.28 -12.31
N GLY A 373 -11.30 14.18 -12.10
CA GLY A 373 -11.89 12.85 -12.05
C GLY A 373 -13.03 12.84 -11.04
N VAL A 374 -14.21 12.38 -11.46
CA VAL A 374 -15.36 12.14 -10.60
C VAL A 374 -14.86 11.35 -9.40
N ASP A 375 -15.19 11.81 -8.17
CA ASP A 375 -14.90 11.03 -6.97
C ASP A 375 -15.81 9.79 -6.95
N ARG A 376 -15.35 8.74 -7.62
CA ARG A 376 -16.08 7.49 -7.83
C ARG A 376 -16.42 6.80 -6.51
N GLU A 377 -15.62 7.02 -5.47
CA GLU A 377 -15.89 6.43 -4.16
C GLU A 377 -17.03 7.17 -3.45
N LEU A 378 -17.03 8.51 -3.53
CA LEU A 378 -18.12 9.33 -3.00
C LEU A 378 -19.46 9.03 -3.72
N GLU A 379 -19.43 8.90 -5.05
CA GLU A 379 -20.61 8.49 -5.84
C GLU A 379 -21.20 7.16 -5.37
N LYS A 380 -20.35 6.17 -5.09
CA LYS A 380 -20.81 4.85 -4.61
C LYS A 380 -21.38 4.92 -3.20
N HIS A 381 -20.84 5.76 -2.33
CA HIS A 381 -21.42 6.01 -1.02
C HIS A 381 -22.79 6.71 -1.12
N VAL A 382 -22.96 7.65 -2.06
CA VAL A 382 -24.25 8.27 -2.35
C VAL A 382 -25.26 7.23 -2.83
N ARG A 383 -24.87 6.34 -3.73
CA ARG A 383 -25.75 5.22 -4.18
C ARG A 383 -26.22 4.33 -3.02
N LEU A 384 -25.38 4.09 -2.00
CA LEU A 384 -25.80 3.36 -0.80
C LEU A 384 -26.88 4.12 -0.03
N VAL A 385 -26.76 5.45 0.08
CA VAL A 385 -27.78 6.28 0.72
C VAL A 385 -29.09 6.23 -0.06
N ASP A 386 -29.04 6.38 -1.39
CA ASP A 386 -30.20 6.35 -2.27
C ASP A 386 -30.91 4.97 -2.25
N GLU A 387 -30.16 3.88 -2.19
CA GLU A 387 -30.70 2.51 -2.21
C GLU A 387 -31.33 2.11 -0.86
N TYR A 388 -30.69 2.46 0.26
CA TYR A 388 -31.12 1.97 1.57
C TYR A 388 -31.85 3.00 2.42
N GLY A 389 -31.66 4.30 2.20
CA GLY A 389 -32.34 5.40 2.90
C GLY A 389 -32.29 5.23 4.42
N ASP A 390 -33.45 5.37 5.08
CA ASP A 390 -33.59 5.26 6.54
C ASP A 390 -33.18 3.91 7.13
N ARG A 391 -33.03 2.87 6.31
CA ARG A 391 -32.53 1.56 6.76
C ARG A 391 -31.01 1.49 6.89
N LEU A 392 -30.30 2.44 6.30
CA LEU A 392 -28.83 2.40 6.22
C LEU A 392 -28.16 2.36 7.61
N PRO A 393 -28.57 3.15 8.62
CA PRO A 393 -27.99 3.09 9.97
C PRO A 393 -28.11 1.70 10.60
N ASP A 394 -29.29 1.09 10.51
CA ASP A 394 -29.54 -0.25 11.06
C ASP A 394 -28.72 -1.33 10.32
N LEU A 395 -28.54 -1.20 9.01
CA LEU A 395 -27.75 -2.11 8.20
C LEU A 395 -26.25 -2.03 8.52
N ILE A 396 -25.72 -0.83 8.70
CA ILE A 396 -24.32 -0.62 9.12
C ILE A 396 -24.09 -1.19 10.53
N ASP A 397 -25.02 -0.96 11.47
CA ASP A 397 -24.94 -1.55 12.80
C ASP A 397 -25.01 -3.09 12.75
N LYS A 398 -25.87 -3.64 11.89
CA LYS A 398 -25.98 -5.06 11.65
C LYS A 398 -24.70 -5.66 11.05
N LEU A 399 -24.04 -4.97 10.13
CA LEU A 399 -22.72 -5.36 9.61
C LEU A 399 -21.71 -5.49 10.76
N ARG A 400 -21.65 -4.50 11.65
CA ARG A 400 -20.76 -4.55 12.83
C ARG A 400 -21.04 -5.73 13.74
N ARG A 401 -22.30 -6.02 14.04
CA ARG A 401 -22.70 -7.15 14.91
C ARG A 401 -22.50 -8.52 14.27
N ARG A 402 -22.49 -8.59 12.94
CA ARG A 402 -22.34 -9.83 12.18
C ARG A 402 -20.93 -10.08 11.65
N SER A 403 -19.97 -9.27 12.05
CA SER A 403 -18.56 -9.54 11.75
C SER A 403 -18.03 -10.72 12.55
N ARG A 404 -17.25 -11.57 11.88
CA ARG A 404 -16.62 -12.76 12.45
C ARG A 404 -15.17 -12.87 12.00
N SER A 405 -14.42 -13.79 12.60
CA SER A 405 -13.10 -14.17 12.07
C SER A 405 -13.25 -14.83 10.69
N PRO A 406 -12.19 -14.82 9.87
CA PRO A 406 -12.26 -15.31 8.49
C PRO A 406 -12.77 -16.75 8.40
N GLU A 407 -12.45 -17.61 9.37
CA GLU A 407 -12.85 -19.03 9.39
C GLU A 407 -14.33 -19.24 9.71
N LYS A 408 -15.01 -18.22 10.22
CA LYS A 408 -16.42 -18.28 10.65
C LYS A 408 -17.34 -17.36 9.85
N ALA A 409 -16.79 -16.63 8.91
CA ALA A 409 -17.54 -15.72 8.06
C ALA A 409 -18.04 -16.43 6.81
N ASP A 410 -19.29 -16.10 6.42
CA ASP A 410 -19.86 -16.57 5.15
C ASP A 410 -19.27 -15.81 3.95
N LEU A 411 -18.75 -14.59 4.20
CA LEU A 411 -18.13 -13.75 3.18
C LEU A 411 -16.93 -12.99 3.77
N SER A 412 -15.76 -13.16 3.15
CA SER A 412 -14.58 -12.35 3.42
C SER A 412 -14.43 -11.22 2.38
N LEU A 413 -14.13 -10.01 2.84
CA LEU A 413 -14.06 -8.80 2.02
C LEU A 413 -12.74 -8.08 2.26
N SER A 414 -12.14 -7.56 1.20
CA SER A 414 -10.93 -6.75 1.27
C SER A 414 -10.88 -5.73 0.14
N THR A 415 -10.33 -4.53 0.40
CA THR A 415 -9.88 -3.70 -0.72
C THR A 415 -8.58 -4.26 -1.29
N ALA A 416 -8.26 -4.00 -2.56
CA ALA A 416 -7.00 -4.40 -3.19
C ALA A 416 -5.77 -3.93 -2.37
N HIS A 417 -5.82 -2.71 -1.81
CA HIS A 417 -4.77 -2.20 -0.93
C HIS A 417 -4.55 -3.06 0.32
N ARG A 418 -5.62 -3.50 0.97
CA ARG A 418 -5.54 -4.32 2.19
C ARG A 418 -5.34 -5.80 1.91
N ALA A 419 -5.65 -6.24 0.71
CA ALA A 419 -5.38 -7.60 0.23
C ALA A 419 -3.90 -7.86 -0.04
N LYS A 420 -3.09 -6.80 -0.17
CA LYS A 420 -1.64 -6.95 -0.36
C LYS A 420 -1.01 -7.74 0.80
N GLY A 421 -0.27 -8.79 0.45
CA GLY A 421 0.31 -9.73 1.43
C GLY A 421 -0.63 -10.83 1.92
N LEU A 422 -1.92 -10.82 1.54
CA LEU A 422 -2.89 -11.88 1.79
C LEU A 422 -3.09 -12.75 0.55
N GLU A 423 -3.63 -13.95 0.74
CA GLU A 423 -3.87 -14.94 -0.30
C GLU A 423 -5.13 -15.75 0.04
N TRP A 424 -5.89 -16.10 -0.99
CA TRP A 424 -7.09 -16.93 -0.88
C TRP A 424 -7.09 -18.00 -1.96
N ARG A 425 -7.85 -19.07 -1.73
CA ARG A 425 -8.03 -20.13 -2.72
C ARG A 425 -8.80 -19.62 -3.93
N SER A 426 -9.91 -18.93 -3.68
CA SER A 426 -10.76 -18.31 -4.69
C SER A 426 -10.93 -16.82 -4.43
N VAL A 427 -10.95 -16.00 -5.47
CA VAL A 427 -11.17 -14.54 -5.38
C VAL A 427 -12.20 -14.09 -6.40
N GLU A 428 -13.24 -13.38 -5.93
CA GLU A 428 -14.15 -12.58 -6.75
C GLU A 428 -13.62 -11.13 -6.76
N MET A 429 -13.27 -10.57 -7.92
CA MET A 429 -12.93 -9.16 -8.06
C MET A 429 -14.16 -8.38 -8.50
N LEU A 430 -14.50 -7.30 -7.78
CA LEU A 430 -15.67 -6.48 -8.10
C LEU A 430 -15.46 -5.62 -9.36
N ASP A 431 -16.56 -5.22 -10.02
CA ASP A 431 -16.58 -4.32 -11.19
C ASP A 431 -16.32 -2.84 -10.81
N ASP A 432 -15.38 -2.60 -9.89
CA ASP A 432 -15.04 -1.25 -9.43
C ASP A 432 -13.57 -0.87 -9.65
N PHE A 433 -12.84 -1.72 -10.31
CA PHE A 433 -11.48 -1.42 -10.77
C PHE A 433 -11.48 -0.51 -12.01
N VAL A 434 -10.30 -0.16 -12.47
CA VAL A 434 -10.15 0.64 -13.68
C VAL A 434 -10.88 0.02 -14.87
N THR A 435 -11.68 0.83 -15.56
CA THR A 435 -12.36 0.40 -16.78
C THR A 435 -11.36 0.44 -17.94
N LEU A 436 -11.24 -0.68 -18.66
CA LEU A 436 -10.32 -0.83 -19.77
C LEU A 436 -10.97 -0.49 -21.13
N TRP A 437 -12.25 -0.12 -21.12
CA TRP A 437 -13.02 0.32 -22.28
C TRP A 437 -13.39 1.80 -22.16
N ASP A 438 -13.10 2.60 -23.19
CA ASP A 438 -13.56 3.98 -23.27
C ASP A 438 -14.89 4.03 -24.01
N GLU A 439 -15.98 4.29 -23.28
CA GLU A 439 -17.33 4.38 -23.86
C GLU A 439 -17.50 5.57 -24.80
N GLN A 440 -16.75 6.65 -24.62
CA GLN A 440 -16.84 7.84 -25.47
C GLN A 440 -16.10 7.64 -26.78
N ALA A 441 -14.90 7.08 -26.72
CA ALA A 441 -14.10 6.76 -27.89
C ALA A 441 -14.53 5.46 -28.60
N GLN A 442 -15.31 4.59 -27.92
CA GLN A 442 -15.70 3.26 -28.39
C GLN A 442 -14.49 2.38 -28.74
N GLU A 443 -13.45 2.47 -27.92
CA GLU A 443 -12.21 1.72 -28.10
C GLU A 443 -11.61 1.27 -26.77
N TRP A 444 -10.68 0.35 -26.84
CA TRP A 444 -9.91 -0.07 -25.66
C TRP A 444 -8.92 1.01 -25.26
N VAL A 445 -8.80 1.23 -23.95
CA VAL A 445 -7.85 2.18 -23.38
C VAL A 445 -6.43 1.69 -23.69
N GLU A 446 -5.65 2.47 -24.44
CA GLU A 446 -4.26 2.15 -24.75
C GLU A 446 -3.33 2.35 -23.55
N SER A 447 -3.67 3.31 -22.68
CA SER A 447 -2.90 3.61 -21.47
C SER A 447 -3.83 3.88 -20.30
N ALA A 448 -3.47 3.40 -19.11
CA ALA A 448 -4.20 3.64 -17.88
C ALA A 448 -3.27 4.15 -16.78
N ASN A 449 -3.85 4.75 -15.74
CA ASN A 449 -3.07 5.17 -14.58
C ASN A 449 -2.27 3.98 -14.03
N ALA A 450 -0.96 4.14 -13.90
CA ALA A 450 -0.03 3.09 -13.51
C ALA A 450 -0.37 2.47 -12.14
N GLU A 451 -0.87 3.27 -11.18
CA GLU A 451 -1.27 2.80 -9.85
C GLU A 451 -2.58 1.99 -9.92
N GLU A 452 -3.52 2.36 -10.78
CA GLU A 452 -4.76 1.60 -11.00
C GLU A 452 -4.48 0.23 -11.64
N ILE A 453 -3.54 0.16 -12.58
CA ILE A 453 -3.08 -1.12 -13.15
C ILE A 453 -2.37 -1.97 -12.07
N ASN A 454 -1.56 -1.35 -11.22
CA ASN A 454 -0.94 -2.05 -10.09
C ASN A 454 -2.00 -2.61 -9.13
N LEU A 455 -3.08 -1.88 -8.85
CA LEU A 455 -4.19 -2.36 -8.01
C LEU A 455 -4.93 -3.54 -8.66
N LEU A 456 -5.16 -3.47 -9.98
CA LEU A 456 -5.73 -4.57 -10.74
C LEU A 456 -4.83 -5.82 -10.64
N TYR A 457 -3.53 -5.67 -10.90
CA TYR A 457 -2.53 -6.73 -10.80
C TYR A 457 -2.45 -7.31 -9.36
N VAL A 458 -2.48 -6.45 -8.33
CA VAL A 458 -2.53 -6.91 -6.94
C VAL A 458 -3.78 -7.76 -6.71
N GLY A 459 -4.96 -7.30 -7.12
CA GLY A 459 -6.22 -8.05 -6.97
C GLY A 459 -6.15 -9.43 -7.64
N MET A 460 -5.75 -9.46 -8.92
CA MET A 460 -5.60 -10.67 -9.72
C MET A 460 -4.69 -11.71 -9.06
N THR A 461 -3.59 -11.26 -8.50
CA THR A 461 -2.55 -12.13 -7.93
C THR A 461 -2.82 -12.55 -6.48
N ARG A 462 -4.01 -12.30 -5.94
CA ARG A 462 -4.43 -12.78 -4.61
C ARG A 462 -5.04 -14.16 -4.62
N ALA A 463 -5.60 -14.58 -5.76
CA ALA A 463 -6.14 -15.91 -5.96
C ALA A 463 -5.02 -16.94 -6.15
N SER A 464 -5.21 -18.14 -5.60
CA SER A 464 -4.28 -19.24 -5.81
C SER A 464 -4.80 -20.30 -6.79
N GLN A 465 -6.12 -20.49 -6.89
CA GLN A 465 -6.73 -21.51 -7.74
C GLN A 465 -7.79 -20.95 -8.68
N GLU A 466 -8.74 -20.18 -8.14
CA GLU A 466 -9.89 -19.69 -8.88
C GLU A 466 -10.01 -18.18 -8.78
N ILE A 467 -10.34 -17.53 -9.88
CA ILE A 467 -10.53 -16.08 -9.91
C ILE A 467 -11.70 -15.74 -10.83
N GLU A 468 -12.57 -14.84 -10.34
CA GLU A 468 -13.58 -14.17 -11.12
C GLU A 468 -13.09 -12.73 -11.33
N TYR A 469 -12.86 -12.37 -12.60
CA TYR A 469 -12.35 -11.06 -12.98
C TYR A 469 -13.48 -10.04 -13.15
N PRO A 470 -13.19 -8.72 -13.02
CA PRO A 470 -14.12 -7.68 -13.43
C PRO A 470 -14.53 -7.84 -14.90
N THR A 471 -15.79 -7.52 -15.22
CA THR A 471 -16.36 -7.69 -16.56
C THR A 471 -15.50 -7.02 -17.65
N SER A 472 -15.07 -5.77 -17.42
CA SER A 472 -14.22 -5.06 -18.41
C SER A 472 -12.87 -5.73 -18.64
N LEU A 473 -12.33 -6.44 -17.66
CA LEU A 473 -11.09 -7.20 -17.82
C LEU A 473 -11.32 -8.50 -18.58
N VAL A 474 -12.45 -9.20 -18.35
CA VAL A 474 -12.83 -10.40 -19.12
C VAL A 474 -12.93 -10.06 -20.59
N ASP A 475 -13.71 -9.04 -20.93
CA ASP A 475 -13.90 -8.57 -22.31
C ASP A 475 -12.56 -8.18 -22.96
N TRP A 476 -11.69 -7.49 -22.21
CA TRP A 476 -10.37 -7.10 -22.70
C TRP A 476 -9.49 -8.33 -22.99
N LEU A 477 -9.46 -9.32 -22.08
CA LEU A 477 -8.66 -10.53 -22.23
C LEU A 477 -9.11 -11.37 -23.44
N GLU A 478 -10.42 -11.54 -23.64
CA GLU A 478 -11.00 -12.28 -24.77
C GLU A 478 -10.63 -11.63 -26.12
N GLN A 479 -10.69 -10.31 -26.21
CA GLN A 479 -10.35 -9.61 -27.45
C GLN A 479 -8.85 -9.68 -27.78
N HIS A 480 -7.99 -9.67 -26.76
CA HIS A 480 -6.54 -9.78 -26.97
C HIS A 480 -6.06 -11.22 -27.22
N GLU A 481 -6.86 -12.24 -26.90
CA GLU A 481 -6.63 -13.62 -27.35
C GLU A 481 -6.89 -13.79 -28.84
N LEU A 482 -7.97 -13.22 -29.35
CA LEU A 482 -8.34 -13.28 -30.77
C LEU A 482 -7.33 -12.57 -31.68
N ARG A 483 -6.77 -11.42 -31.24
CA ARG A 483 -5.74 -10.70 -31.99
C ARG A 483 -4.40 -11.45 -32.06
N GLY A 484 -4.00 -12.13 -30.97
CA GLY A 484 -2.79 -12.94 -30.93
C GLY A 484 -2.86 -14.17 -31.85
N ALA A 485 -4.03 -14.75 -32.05
CA ALA A 485 -4.24 -15.88 -32.96
C ALA A 485 -4.23 -15.47 -34.45
N SER A 486 -4.57 -14.22 -34.76
CA SER A 486 -4.57 -13.72 -36.16
C SER A 486 -3.20 -13.28 -36.65
N THR A 487 -2.25 -12.95 -35.78
CA THR A 487 -0.88 -12.55 -36.18
C THR A 487 0.08 -13.74 -36.40
N LEU A 488 -0.35 -14.96 -36.09
CA LEU A 488 0.41 -16.19 -36.38
C LEU A 488 0.01 -16.87 -37.74
N ARG A 489 -0.82 -16.22 -38.54
CA ARG A 489 -1.18 -16.69 -39.90
C ARG A 489 -0.70 -15.70 -40.94
N VAL A 490 0.60 -15.58 -41.14
CA VAL A 490 1.22 -15.15 -42.41
C VAL A 490 2.50 -15.96 -42.60
#